data_75c472a7a151893a2abb123bc1d6a87b
#
_entry.id   75c472a7a151893a2abb123bc1d6a87b
#
_cell.length_a   1.000
_cell.length_b   1.000
_cell.length_c   1.000
_cell.angle_alpha   90.00
_cell.angle_beta   90.00
_cell.angle_gamma   90.00
#
_symmetry.space_group_name_H-M   'P 1'
#
loop_
_entity.id
_entity.type
_entity.pdbx_description
1 polymer ?
#
loop_
_entity_poly.entity_id
_entity_poly.type
_entity_poly.pdbx_seq_one_letter_code
_entity_poly.pdbx_strand_id
1 'polypeptide(L)'
;MPRIKDGFKGERAIVLPAFLIEELKQDPLGSELYITDIGYYPHAYFHYRKRDTEEVTEFILIYCMEGEGWFELDKHQYAVTANQFFILPEHQAHAYGSNEENPWTIYWIHFNGTKAAFFSAGFDRPKSITPQEDSRIKERLVLFEEIYSSISFGYSKNYMLYATTSLFHFLGSMKFIGEYRDCGSMRNSYR
;
A
#
# COMPACT_ATOMS: atom_id res chain seq x y z
N MET A 1 -5.15 26.07 6.63
CA MET A 1 -4.02 25.35 7.21
C MET A 1 -3.11 24.83 6.09
N PRO A 2 -1.80 24.63 6.32
CA PRO A 2 -0.93 24.12 5.28
C PRO A 2 -1.36 22.70 4.88
N ARG A 3 -1.32 22.39 3.58
CA ARG A 3 -1.54 21.05 3.05
C ARG A 3 -0.18 20.51 2.62
N ILE A 4 0.23 19.39 3.20
CA ILE A 4 1.56 18.80 3.02
C ILE A 4 1.43 17.51 2.24
N LYS A 5 2.22 17.40 1.18
CA LYS A 5 2.24 16.22 0.31
C LYS A 5 3.19 15.12 0.83
N ASP A 6 4.37 15.55 1.27
CA ASP A 6 5.52 14.75 1.70
C ASP A 6 6.44 15.62 2.55
N GLY A 7 7.53 15.09 3.09
CA GLY A 7 8.48 15.84 3.93
C GLY A 7 8.20 15.66 5.43
N PHE A 8 7.57 14.55 5.85
CA PHE A 8 7.31 14.26 7.25
C PHE A 8 8.57 13.78 7.96
N LYS A 9 8.77 14.22 9.20
CA LYS A 9 9.93 13.79 9.98
C LYS A 9 9.95 12.27 10.15
N GLY A 10 11.00 11.62 9.63
CA GLY A 10 11.15 10.16 9.67
C GLY A 10 10.44 9.41 8.54
N GLU A 11 9.94 10.11 7.54
CA GLU A 11 9.39 9.47 6.35
C GLU A 11 10.45 8.67 5.60
N ARG A 12 9.97 7.64 4.92
CA ARG A 12 10.73 6.87 3.95
C ARG A 12 9.87 6.72 2.70
N ALA A 13 10.40 7.07 1.56
CA ALA A 13 9.70 6.95 0.29
C ALA A 13 10.67 6.66 -0.85
N ILE A 14 10.24 5.82 -1.77
CA ILE A 14 10.95 5.53 -3.03
C ILE A 14 9.95 5.69 -4.16
N VAL A 15 10.32 6.49 -5.14
CA VAL A 15 9.64 6.63 -6.43
C VAL A 15 10.52 5.96 -7.47
N LEU A 16 10.03 4.92 -8.14
CA LEU A 16 10.81 4.22 -9.15
C LEU A 16 11.00 5.09 -10.40
N PRO A 17 12.21 5.14 -10.95
CA PRO A 17 12.45 5.78 -12.23
C PRO A 17 11.60 5.16 -13.36
N ALA A 18 11.10 6.00 -14.27
CA ALA A 18 10.22 5.57 -15.34
C ALA A 18 10.83 4.46 -16.23
N PHE A 19 12.15 4.48 -16.46
CA PHE A 19 12.80 3.45 -17.27
C PHE A 19 12.70 2.04 -16.65
N LEU A 20 12.76 1.94 -15.30
CA LEU A 20 12.59 0.65 -14.60
C LEU A 20 11.14 0.15 -14.69
N ILE A 21 10.18 1.05 -14.60
CA ILE A 21 8.77 0.70 -14.77
C ILE A 21 8.54 0.16 -16.19
N GLU A 22 9.13 0.78 -17.20
CA GLU A 22 9.02 0.27 -18.57
C GLU A 22 9.72 -1.08 -18.77
N GLU A 23 10.85 -1.34 -18.12
CA GLU A 23 11.49 -2.65 -18.11
C GLU A 23 10.60 -3.72 -17.45
N LEU A 24 9.96 -3.39 -16.32
CA LEU A 24 9.04 -4.30 -15.63
C LEU A 24 7.80 -4.62 -16.49
N LYS A 25 7.25 -3.63 -17.17
CA LYS A 25 6.10 -3.83 -18.08
C LYS A 25 6.42 -4.79 -19.24
N GLN A 26 7.68 -4.89 -19.65
CA GLN A 26 8.13 -5.79 -20.72
C GLN A 26 8.54 -7.17 -20.21
N ASP A 27 8.71 -7.35 -18.89
CA ASP A 27 9.06 -8.63 -18.30
C ASP A 27 7.79 -9.49 -18.08
N PRO A 28 7.80 -10.78 -18.40
CA PRO A 28 6.64 -11.65 -18.22
C PRO A 28 6.07 -11.70 -16.81
N LEU A 29 6.94 -11.67 -15.78
CA LEU A 29 6.50 -11.63 -14.38
C LEU A 29 6.21 -10.19 -13.92
N GLY A 30 7.09 -9.26 -14.27
CA GLY A 30 6.96 -7.85 -13.91
C GLY A 30 5.69 -7.23 -14.44
N SER A 31 5.27 -7.55 -15.67
CA SER A 31 4.03 -7.02 -16.26
C SER A 31 2.75 -7.48 -15.56
N GLU A 32 2.80 -8.56 -14.80
CA GLU A 32 1.63 -9.02 -14.05
C GLU A 32 1.35 -8.15 -12.82
N LEU A 33 2.41 -7.70 -12.13
CA LEU A 33 2.27 -6.86 -10.95
C LEU A 33 3.60 -6.14 -10.66
N TYR A 34 3.61 -4.83 -10.60
CA TYR A 34 4.80 -4.02 -10.30
C TYR A 34 4.47 -2.81 -9.44
N ILE A 35 5.47 -2.36 -8.72
CA ILE A 35 5.41 -1.15 -7.89
C ILE A 35 5.88 0.04 -8.71
N THR A 36 5.27 1.20 -8.50
CA THR A 36 5.77 2.48 -8.98
C THR A 36 6.35 3.32 -7.86
N ASP A 37 5.71 3.28 -6.70
CA ASP A 37 6.09 4.03 -5.52
C ASP A 37 5.78 3.23 -4.26
N ILE A 38 6.58 3.43 -3.21
CA ILE A 38 6.37 2.81 -1.91
C ILE A 38 6.87 3.72 -0.80
N GLY A 39 6.18 3.74 0.34
CA GLY A 39 6.65 4.54 1.45
C GLY A 39 5.93 4.34 2.77
N TYR A 40 6.48 5.02 3.77
CA TYR A 40 6.02 5.08 5.14
C TYR A 40 6.04 6.52 5.61
N TYR A 41 4.91 7.02 6.10
CA TYR A 41 4.76 8.37 6.64
C TYR A 41 4.32 8.30 8.10
N PRO A 42 5.24 8.55 9.06
CA PRO A 42 4.89 8.59 10.49
C PRO A 42 4.24 9.92 10.84
N HIS A 43 3.16 9.87 11.63
CA HIS A 43 2.47 11.06 12.15
C HIS A 43 2.33 12.18 11.10
N ALA A 44 1.74 11.86 9.96
CA ALA A 44 1.71 12.71 8.78
C ALA A 44 0.77 13.92 8.97
N TYR A 45 1.19 14.90 9.77
CA TYR A 45 0.46 16.14 10.04
C TYR A 45 0.15 16.88 8.76
N PHE A 46 -1.12 17.29 8.61
CA PHE A 46 -1.62 18.02 7.45
C PHE A 46 -1.41 17.33 6.11
N HIS A 47 -1.17 16.01 6.13
CA HIS A 47 -1.06 15.23 4.90
C HIS A 47 -2.33 15.39 4.07
N TYR A 48 -2.16 15.76 2.82
CA TYR A 48 -3.25 15.95 1.88
C TYR A 48 -2.80 15.70 0.45
N ARG A 49 -3.57 14.92 -0.26
CA ARG A 49 -3.42 14.71 -1.70
C ARG A 49 -4.77 14.78 -2.39
N LYS A 50 -4.78 15.39 -3.55
CA LYS A 50 -5.89 15.32 -4.51
C LYS A 50 -5.32 15.04 -5.88
N ARG A 51 -5.96 14.17 -6.62
CA ARG A 51 -5.62 13.84 -8.02
C ARG A 51 -6.88 13.80 -8.85
N ASP A 52 -6.79 14.34 -10.04
CA ASP A 52 -7.84 14.22 -11.06
C ASP A 52 -7.64 12.90 -11.84
N THR A 53 -8.65 12.48 -12.58
CA THR A 53 -8.71 11.18 -13.27
C THR A 53 -7.47 10.90 -14.14
N GLU A 54 -6.99 11.92 -14.86
CA GLU A 54 -5.83 11.80 -15.77
C GLU A 54 -4.50 11.65 -15.04
N GLU A 55 -4.46 12.06 -13.76
CA GLU A 55 -3.25 11.96 -12.93
C GLU A 55 -3.13 10.60 -12.22
N VAL A 56 -4.18 9.78 -12.25
CA VAL A 56 -4.24 8.51 -11.53
C VAL A 56 -4.02 7.35 -12.50
N THR A 57 -2.78 6.93 -12.64
CA THR A 57 -2.37 5.84 -13.54
C THR A 57 -2.09 4.54 -12.82
N GLU A 58 -2.15 4.53 -11.48
CA GLU A 58 -1.87 3.37 -10.63
C GLU A 58 -2.97 3.15 -9.59
N PHE A 59 -3.01 1.93 -9.06
CA PHE A 59 -3.70 1.62 -7.82
C PHE A 59 -2.89 2.09 -6.62
N ILE A 60 -3.54 2.63 -5.59
CA ILE A 60 -2.88 3.17 -4.40
C ILE A 60 -3.42 2.47 -3.16
N LEU A 61 -2.63 1.58 -2.57
CA LEU A 61 -2.91 1.00 -1.27
C LEU A 61 -2.42 1.94 -0.17
N ILE A 62 -3.28 2.24 0.79
CA ILE A 62 -2.92 2.95 2.03
C ILE A 62 -3.38 2.10 3.21
N TYR A 63 -2.44 1.78 4.11
CA TYR A 63 -2.68 1.09 5.36
C TYR A 63 -2.40 2.02 6.53
N CYS A 64 -3.44 2.35 7.29
CA CYS A 64 -3.35 3.18 8.49
C CYS A 64 -2.93 2.32 9.68
N MET A 65 -1.72 2.55 10.18
CA MET A 65 -1.20 1.85 11.37
C MET A 65 -1.71 2.46 12.67
N GLU A 66 -1.69 3.78 12.73
CA GLU A 66 -2.04 4.58 13.91
C GLU A 66 -2.74 5.86 13.46
N GLY A 67 -3.46 6.48 14.38
CA GLY A 67 -4.16 7.73 14.11
C GLY A 67 -5.36 7.55 13.19
N GLU A 68 -5.73 8.63 12.52
CA GLU A 68 -6.93 8.73 11.71
C GLU A 68 -6.70 9.56 10.46
N GLY A 69 -7.47 9.27 9.45
CA GLY A 69 -7.51 10.03 8.21
C GLY A 69 -8.83 9.83 7.48
N TRP A 70 -8.84 10.19 6.23
CA TRP A 70 -10.01 10.07 5.37
C TRP A 70 -9.59 9.98 3.91
N PHE A 71 -10.49 9.47 3.08
CA PHE A 71 -10.40 9.63 1.63
C PHE A 71 -11.78 9.90 1.03
N GLU A 72 -11.77 10.55 -0.12
CA GLU A 72 -12.95 10.79 -0.95
C GLU A 72 -12.79 10.05 -2.29
N LEU A 73 -13.79 9.28 -2.65
CA LEU A 73 -13.89 8.56 -3.91
C LEU A 73 -15.35 8.62 -4.38
N ASP A 74 -15.59 8.90 -5.66
CA ASP A 74 -16.94 9.02 -6.22
C ASP A 74 -17.87 9.96 -5.43
N LYS A 75 -17.33 11.09 -4.95
CA LYS A 75 -18.03 12.08 -4.12
C LYS A 75 -18.49 11.57 -2.74
N HIS A 76 -18.04 10.40 -2.32
CA HIS A 76 -18.26 9.86 -0.98
C HIS A 76 -17.00 9.98 -0.17
N GLN A 77 -17.12 10.50 1.04
CA GLN A 77 -16.02 10.58 1.98
C GLN A 77 -16.09 9.43 2.99
N TYR A 78 -14.97 8.76 3.18
CA TYR A 78 -14.80 7.65 4.11
C TYR A 78 -13.80 8.02 5.18
N ALA A 79 -14.17 7.82 6.44
CA ALA A 79 -13.22 7.91 7.56
C ALA A 79 -12.36 6.65 7.60
N VAL A 80 -11.09 6.82 7.96
CA VAL A 80 -10.11 5.74 8.10
C VAL A 80 -9.49 5.83 9.48
N THR A 81 -9.47 4.71 10.20
CA THR A 81 -8.88 4.60 11.54
C THR A 81 -7.76 3.59 11.57
N ALA A 82 -7.06 3.50 12.71
CA ALA A 82 -5.97 2.54 12.88
C ALA A 82 -6.39 1.09 12.53
N ASN A 83 -5.47 0.35 11.93
CA ASN A 83 -5.65 -1.02 11.44
C ASN A 83 -6.66 -1.16 10.28
N GLN A 84 -6.92 -0.09 9.57
CA GLN A 84 -7.70 -0.13 8.34
C GLN A 84 -6.82 0.14 7.13
N PHE A 85 -7.18 -0.47 6.01
CA PHE A 85 -6.60 -0.19 4.71
C PHE A 85 -7.68 0.00 3.66
N PHE A 86 -7.31 0.62 2.56
CA PHE A 86 -8.13 0.77 1.37
C PHE A 86 -7.22 0.82 0.14
N ILE A 87 -7.80 0.61 -1.02
CA ILE A 87 -7.09 0.72 -2.31
C ILE A 87 -7.88 1.65 -3.22
N LEU A 88 -7.29 2.78 -3.57
CA LEU A 88 -7.83 3.70 -4.55
C LEU A 88 -7.58 3.13 -5.95
N PRO A 89 -8.61 3.03 -6.79
CA PRO A 89 -8.47 2.48 -8.13
C PRO A 89 -7.77 3.46 -9.10
N GLU A 90 -7.14 2.90 -10.13
CA GLU A 90 -6.61 3.70 -11.23
C GLU A 90 -7.75 4.43 -11.99
N HIS A 91 -7.40 5.52 -12.66
CA HIS A 91 -8.31 6.31 -13.50
C HIS A 91 -9.56 6.83 -12.78
N GLN A 92 -9.50 7.02 -11.47
CA GLN A 92 -10.56 7.64 -10.69
C GLN A 92 -10.03 8.80 -9.86
N ALA A 93 -10.66 9.96 -10.02
CA ALA A 93 -10.35 11.14 -9.22
C ALA A 93 -10.60 10.87 -7.73
N HIS A 94 -9.67 11.29 -6.89
CA HIS A 94 -9.77 11.09 -5.45
C HIS A 94 -9.02 12.16 -4.65
N ALA A 95 -9.37 12.26 -3.39
CA ALA A 95 -8.62 13.02 -2.40
C ALA A 95 -8.46 12.19 -1.13
N TYR A 96 -7.40 12.42 -0.38
CA TYR A 96 -7.20 11.83 0.94
C TYR A 96 -6.34 12.72 1.82
N GLY A 97 -6.46 12.52 3.12
CA GLY A 97 -5.68 13.29 4.08
C GLY A 97 -5.75 12.74 5.50
N SER A 98 -4.83 13.23 6.33
CA SER A 98 -4.81 12.91 7.75
C SER A 98 -5.84 13.73 8.53
N ASN A 99 -6.27 13.22 9.68
CA ASN A 99 -6.93 14.00 10.70
C ASN A 99 -5.94 15.01 11.33
N GLU A 100 -6.37 16.20 11.62
CA GLU A 100 -5.50 17.27 12.16
C GLU A 100 -5.17 17.07 13.64
N GLU A 101 -6.10 16.52 14.42
CA GLU A 101 -5.93 16.30 15.87
C GLU A 101 -5.25 14.94 16.17
N ASN A 102 -5.49 13.94 15.33
CA ASN A 102 -4.95 12.58 15.45
C ASN A 102 -4.37 12.11 14.12
N PRO A 103 -3.26 12.70 13.66
CA PRO A 103 -2.72 12.42 12.33
C PRO A 103 -2.27 10.97 12.17
N TRP A 104 -2.58 10.41 11.02
CA TRP A 104 -2.26 9.02 10.75
C TRP A 104 -0.77 8.74 10.57
N THR A 105 -0.37 7.51 10.92
CA THR A 105 0.87 6.86 10.50
C THR A 105 0.48 5.83 9.46
N ILE A 106 1.02 5.93 8.24
CA ILE A 106 0.62 5.09 7.12
C ILE A 106 1.79 4.38 6.44
N TYR A 107 1.52 3.17 5.97
CA TYR A 107 2.25 2.49 4.90
C TYR A 107 1.46 2.63 3.61
N TRP A 108 2.14 2.90 2.51
CA TRP A 108 1.48 3.06 1.23
C TRP A 108 2.31 2.46 0.08
N ILE A 109 1.61 1.94 -0.92
CA ILE A 109 2.19 1.37 -2.14
C ILE A 109 1.36 1.81 -3.33
N HIS A 110 1.99 2.36 -4.35
CA HIS A 110 1.43 2.50 -5.68
C HIS A 110 1.87 1.31 -6.52
N PHE A 111 0.93 0.70 -7.22
CA PHE A 111 1.20 -0.48 -8.02
C PHE A 111 0.30 -0.54 -9.25
N ASN A 112 0.73 -1.29 -10.25
CA ASN A 112 -0.07 -1.58 -11.44
C ASN A 112 0.34 -2.94 -12.02
N GLY A 113 -0.24 -3.33 -13.14
CA GLY A 113 -0.02 -4.59 -13.82
C GLY A 113 -1.32 -5.33 -14.15
N THR A 114 -1.23 -6.37 -14.96
CA THR A 114 -2.41 -7.10 -15.44
C THR A 114 -3.23 -7.77 -14.33
N LYS A 115 -2.65 -7.98 -13.15
CA LYS A 115 -3.30 -8.55 -11.96
C LYS A 115 -3.69 -7.51 -10.91
N ALA A 116 -3.32 -6.25 -11.09
CA ALA A 116 -3.57 -5.21 -10.09
C ALA A 116 -5.06 -5.05 -9.77
N ALA A 117 -5.93 -5.02 -10.78
CA ALA A 117 -7.38 -4.95 -10.59
C ALA A 117 -7.96 -6.10 -9.77
N PHE A 118 -7.41 -7.34 -9.91
CA PHE A 118 -7.82 -8.47 -9.09
C PHE A 118 -7.56 -8.23 -7.60
N PHE A 119 -6.38 -7.71 -7.26
CA PHE A 119 -6.01 -7.45 -5.87
C PHE A 119 -6.73 -6.25 -5.27
N SER A 120 -7.08 -5.24 -6.07
CA SER A 120 -7.77 -4.04 -5.60
C SER A 120 -9.28 -4.23 -5.43
N ALA A 121 -9.89 -5.17 -6.13
CA ALA A 121 -11.34 -5.36 -6.16
C ALA A 121 -11.94 -5.57 -4.76
N GLY A 122 -12.90 -4.71 -4.37
CA GLY A 122 -13.60 -4.74 -3.09
C GLY A 122 -12.89 -4.00 -1.95
N PHE A 123 -11.84 -3.23 -2.24
CA PHE A 123 -11.09 -2.43 -1.27
C PHE A 123 -11.16 -0.92 -1.53
N ASP A 124 -12.11 -0.48 -2.34
CA ASP A 124 -12.51 0.92 -2.55
C ASP A 124 -13.21 1.56 -1.32
N ARG A 125 -13.28 0.81 -0.22
CA ARG A 125 -13.80 1.21 1.09
C ARG A 125 -12.85 0.74 2.19
N PRO A 126 -12.87 1.39 3.39
CA PRO A 126 -12.03 0.97 4.49
C PRO A 126 -12.30 -0.49 4.88
N LYS A 127 -11.24 -1.28 4.94
CA LYS A 127 -11.28 -2.69 5.38
C LYS A 127 -10.42 -2.84 6.63
N SER A 128 -11.01 -3.37 7.69
CA SER A 128 -10.30 -3.59 8.95
C SER A 128 -9.52 -4.89 8.95
N ILE A 129 -8.30 -4.82 9.49
CA ILE A 129 -7.54 -5.97 9.95
C ILE A 129 -7.58 -5.90 11.48
N THR A 130 -8.48 -6.65 12.10
CA THR A 130 -8.63 -6.62 13.55
C THR A 130 -7.32 -7.00 14.23
N PRO A 131 -6.76 -6.18 15.14
CA PRO A 131 -5.50 -6.46 15.81
C PRO A 131 -5.70 -7.57 16.87
N GLN A 132 -5.58 -8.80 16.43
CA GLN A 132 -5.60 -10.01 17.26
C GLN A 132 -4.27 -10.74 17.06
N GLU A 133 -3.95 -11.65 17.96
CA GLU A 133 -2.68 -12.38 17.92
C GLU A 133 -2.51 -13.17 16.61
N ASP A 134 -3.60 -13.69 16.06
CA ASP A 134 -3.66 -14.43 14.81
C ASP A 134 -3.76 -13.54 13.55
N SER A 135 -3.95 -12.24 13.70
CA SER A 135 -4.12 -11.33 12.54
C SER A 135 -2.88 -11.19 11.67
N ARG A 136 -1.71 -11.53 12.21
CA ARG A 136 -0.42 -11.51 11.52
C ARG A 136 -0.06 -10.14 10.92
N ILE A 137 -0.40 -9.07 11.64
CA ILE A 137 -0.05 -7.69 11.21
C ILE A 137 1.47 -7.55 11.09
N LYS A 138 2.23 -8.09 12.06
CA LYS A 138 3.71 -8.01 12.06
C LYS A 138 4.31 -8.65 10.81
N GLU A 139 3.82 -9.81 10.41
CA GLU A 139 4.30 -10.50 9.20
C GLU A 139 3.97 -9.72 7.93
N ARG A 140 2.83 -9.02 7.86
CA ARG A 140 2.53 -8.11 6.74
C ARG A 140 3.51 -6.95 6.68
N LEU A 141 3.86 -6.39 7.83
CA LEU A 141 4.86 -5.33 7.89
C LEU A 141 6.26 -5.83 7.49
N VAL A 142 6.61 -7.05 7.87
CA VAL A 142 7.85 -7.70 7.39
C VAL A 142 7.85 -7.83 5.87
N LEU A 143 6.73 -8.23 5.25
CA LEU A 143 6.62 -8.28 3.79
C LEU A 143 6.77 -6.89 3.15
N PHE A 144 6.18 -5.87 3.75
CA PHE A 144 6.36 -4.49 3.27
C PHE A 144 7.84 -4.06 3.34
N GLU A 145 8.51 -4.31 4.47
CA GLU A 145 9.94 -3.99 4.63
C GLU A 145 10.83 -4.78 3.67
N GLU A 146 10.47 -6.02 3.36
CA GLU A 146 11.15 -6.85 2.36
C GLU A 146 11.07 -6.20 0.97
N ILE A 147 9.88 -5.72 0.56
CA ILE A 147 9.67 -5.01 -0.69
C ILE A 147 10.52 -3.73 -0.71
N TYR A 148 10.38 -2.92 0.34
CA TYR A 148 11.09 -1.65 0.45
C TYR A 148 12.61 -1.84 0.39
N SER A 149 13.14 -2.81 1.13
CA SER A 149 14.56 -3.13 1.17
C SER A 149 15.07 -3.61 -0.18
N SER A 150 14.34 -4.49 -0.86
CA SER A 150 14.71 -4.98 -2.19
C SER A 150 14.92 -3.84 -3.19
N ILE A 151 13.99 -2.89 -3.20
CA ILE A 151 14.07 -1.71 -4.07
C ILE A 151 15.22 -0.78 -3.64
N SER A 152 15.45 -0.63 -2.33
CA SER A 152 16.50 0.23 -1.78
C SER A 152 17.91 -0.28 -2.07
N PHE A 153 18.10 -1.60 -2.18
CA PHE A 153 19.39 -2.23 -2.46
C PHE A 153 19.94 -1.91 -3.85
N GLY A 154 19.09 -1.63 -4.80
CA GLY A 154 19.49 -1.25 -6.14
C GLY A 154 18.48 -1.63 -7.21
N TYR A 155 18.66 -1.01 -8.36
CA TYR A 155 17.75 -1.12 -9.49
C TYR A 155 18.11 -2.27 -10.45
N SER A 156 18.67 -3.36 -9.95
CA SER A 156 18.88 -4.52 -10.82
C SER A 156 17.56 -5.24 -11.09
N LYS A 157 17.44 -5.84 -12.26
CA LYS A 157 16.26 -6.61 -12.65
C LYS A 157 15.87 -7.66 -11.59
N ASN A 158 16.84 -8.36 -11.02
CA ASN A 158 16.57 -9.41 -10.03
C ASN A 158 15.94 -8.84 -8.74
N TYR A 159 16.42 -7.69 -8.25
CA TYR A 159 15.81 -7.04 -7.09
C TYR A 159 14.38 -6.55 -7.38
N MET A 160 14.15 -6.03 -8.58
CA MET A 160 12.81 -5.60 -9.00
C MET A 160 11.84 -6.78 -9.11
N LEU A 161 12.25 -7.89 -9.71
CA LEU A 161 11.41 -9.09 -9.80
C LEU A 161 11.20 -9.76 -8.44
N TYR A 162 12.20 -9.72 -7.56
CA TYR A 162 12.02 -10.17 -6.17
C TYR A 162 11.01 -9.31 -5.42
N ALA A 163 11.07 -7.99 -5.58
CA ALA A 163 10.06 -7.08 -5.04
C ALA A 163 8.65 -7.40 -5.60
N THR A 164 8.54 -7.73 -6.89
CA THR A 164 7.28 -8.20 -7.50
C THR A 164 6.74 -9.45 -6.80
N THR A 165 7.56 -10.48 -6.56
CA THR A 165 7.09 -11.71 -5.86
C THR A 165 6.65 -11.42 -4.43
N SER A 166 7.37 -10.55 -3.73
CA SER A 166 7.01 -10.12 -2.38
C SER A 166 5.72 -9.27 -2.37
N LEU A 167 5.48 -8.46 -3.41
CA LEU A 167 4.24 -7.70 -3.59
C LEU A 167 3.04 -8.63 -3.81
N PHE A 168 3.17 -9.68 -4.61
CA PHE A 168 2.14 -10.72 -4.75
C PHE A 168 1.75 -11.30 -3.40
N HIS A 169 2.74 -11.66 -2.57
CA HIS A 169 2.48 -12.20 -1.24
C HIS A 169 1.85 -11.16 -0.32
N PHE A 170 2.34 -9.93 -0.31
CA PHE A 170 1.79 -8.84 0.50
C PHE A 170 0.32 -8.55 0.14
N LEU A 171 0.02 -8.32 -1.14
CA LEU A 171 -1.36 -8.07 -1.59
C LEU A 171 -2.25 -9.31 -1.39
N GLY A 172 -1.71 -10.51 -1.57
CA GLY A 172 -2.40 -11.77 -1.25
C GLY A 172 -2.80 -11.84 0.22
N SER A 173 -1.92 -11.42 1.14
CA SER A 173 -2.21 -11.38 2.57
C SER A 173 -3.31 -10.37 2.95
N MET A 174 -3.48 -9.31 2.14
CA MET A 174 -4.55 -8.32 2.28
C MET A 174 -5.85 -8.80 1.63
N LYS A 175 -5.77 -9.46 0.49
CA LYS A 175 -6.94 -9.97 -0.26
C LYS A 175 -7.60 -11.14 0.46
N PHE A 176 -6.81 -12.05 1.00
CA PHE A 176 -7.24 -13.29 1.62
C PHE A 176 -6.95 -13.26 3.13
N ILE A 177 -7.59 -12.29 3.85
CA ILE A 177 -7.33 -12.04 5.28
C ILE A 177 -7.59 -13.29 6.12
N GLY A 178 -8.70 -14.02 5.85
CA GLY A 178 -9.07 -15.23 6.57
C GLY A 178 -8.05 -16.35 6.38
N GLU A 179 -7.77 -16.68 5.13
CA GLU A 179 -6.84 -17.75 4.74
C GLU A 179 -5.41 -17.46 5.23
N TYR A 180 -4.99 -16.18 5.14
CA TYR A 180 -3.68 -15.79 5.66
C TYR A 180 -3.57 -15.98 7.17
N ARG A 181 -4.64 -15.70 7.91
CA ARG A 181 -4.77 -15.96 9.35
C ARG A 181 -4.68 -17.45 9.66
N ASP A 182 -5.52 -18.25 8.98
CA ASP A 182 -5.64 -19.68 9.24
C ASP A 182 -4.32 -20.43 8.99
N CYS A 183 -3.62 -20.11 7.91
CA CYS A 183 -2.29 -20.64 7.64
C CYS A 183 -1.24 -20.29 8.71
N GLY A 184 -1.44 -19.20 9.45
CA GLY A 184 -0.57 -18.81 10.57
C GLY A 184 -0.84 -19.59 11.84
N SER A 185 -2.11 -19.88 12.15
CA SER A 185 -2.50 -20.62 13.35
C SER A 185 -2.00 -22.05 13.35
N MET A 186 -1.95 -22.71 12.20
CA MET A 186 -1.39 -24.06 12.06
C MET A 186 0.10 -24.17 12.41
N ARG A 187 0.89 -23.10 12.21
CA ARG A 187 2.32 -23.09 12.59
C ARG A 187 2.53 -23.16 14.10
N ASN A 188 1.60 -22.63 14.89
CA ASN A 188 1.68 -22.65 16.35
C ASN A 188 1.27 -23.99 16.95
N SER A 189 0.55 -24.84 16.21
CA SER A 189 0.15 -26.18 16.67
C SER A 189 1.25 -27.25 16.52
N TYR A 190 2.34 -26.94 15.81
CA TYR A 190 3.48 -27.84 15.61
C TYR A 190 4.71 -27.48 16.46
N ARG A 191 4.56 -26.52 17.38
CA ARG A 191 5.57 -26.16 18.40
C ARG A 191 5.12 -26.62 19.79
#